data_d1aa915f3a92cbdf4dc1a7cd52343204
#
_entry.id   d1aa915f3a92cbdf4dc1a7cd52343204
#
_cell.length_a   1.000
_cell.length_b   1.000
_cell.length_c   1.000
_cell.angle_alpha   90.00
_cell.angle_beta   90.00
_cell.angle_gamma   90.00
#
_symmetry.space_group_name_H-M   'P 1'
#
loop_
_entity.id
_entity.type
_entity.pdbx_description
1 polymer ?
#
loop_
_entity_poly.entity_id
_entity_poly.type
_entity_poly.pdbx_seq_one_letter_code
_entity_poly.pdbx_strand_id
1 'polypeptide(L)'
;LRHKNGKWYAVVMSVEKCKLGLEGNEFVDIIDVKCDPEMTSMIIQTFGFLPGYHMNKQHWITILLDGSVSEAKTLDFLDMSYDMIDGNRGKEE
;
A
#
# COMPACT_ATOMS: atom_id res chain seq x y z
N LEU A 1 4.79 -9.43 -0.65
CA LEU A 1 3.81 -10.43 -1.08
C LEU A 1 3.72 -10.46 -2.59
N ARG A 2 3.68 -11.63 -3.14
CA ARG A 2 3.62 -11.83 -4.58
C ARG A 2 2.32 -12.50 -5.00
N HIS A 3 1.81 -12.04 -6.14
CA HIS A 3 0.73 -12.73 -6.81
C HIS A 3 1.25 -14.06 -7.36
N LYS A 4 0.36 -15.02 -7.58
CA LYS A 4 0.72 -16.34 -8.15
C LYS A 4 1.40 -16.24 -9.51
N ASN A 5 1.25 -15.12 -10.21
CA ASN A 5 1.94 -14.88 -11.49
C ASN A 5 3.36 -14.33 -11.31
N GLY A 6 3.85 -14.24 -10.07
CA GLY A 6 5.19 -13.77 -9.75
C GLY A 6 5.34 -12.28 -9.55
N LYS A 7 4.32 -11.49 -9.84
CA LYS A 7 4.38 -10.05 -9.69
C LYS A 7 4.16 -9.66 -8.23
N TRP A 8 4.86 -8.61 -7.80
CA TRP A 8 4.70 -8.07 -6.46
C TRP A 8 3.43 -7.22 -6.38
N TYR A 9 2.67 -7.36 -5.31
CA TYR A 9 1.52 -6.51 -5.07
C TYR A 9 1.54 -5.89 -3.68
N ALA A 10 2.39 -6.38 -2.78
CA ALA A 10 2.55 -5.80 -1.45
C ALA A 10 3.91 -6.13 -0.87
N VAL A 11 4.48 -5.18 -0.12
CA VAL A 11 5.77 -5.35 0.55
C VAL A 11 5.66 -4.81 1.96
N VAL A 12 5.99 -5.64 2.95
CA VAL A 12 6.00 -5.24 4.35
C VAL A 12 7.42 -4.84 4.75
N MET A 13 7.56 -3.72 5.42
CA MET A 13 8.87 -3.28 5.91
C MET A 13 8.73 -2.47 7.19
N SER A 14 9.84 -2.33 7.91
CA SER A 14 9.93 -1.52 9.12
C SER A 14 10.80 -0.32 8.82
N VAL A 15 10.30 0.90 9.06
CA VAL A 15 10.95 2.14 8.65
C VAL A 15 10.87 3.15 9.78
N GLU A 16 11.90 3.97 9.93
CA GLU A 16 11.86 5.08 10.87
C GLU A 16 10.81 6.10 10.44
N LYS A 17 10.02 6.56 11.40
CA LYS A 17 8.94 7.51 11.13
C LYS A 17 9.42 8.75 10.40
N CYS A 18 10.60 9.26 10.76
CA CYS A 18 11.12 10.48 10.13
C CYS A 18 11.34 10.32 8.62
N LYS A 19 11.61 9.11 8.17
CA LYS A 19 11.79 8.84 6.73
C LYS A 19 10.48 8.84 5.97
N LEU A 20 9.37 8.76 6.69
CA LEU A 20 8.03 8.84 6.11
C LEU A 20 7.44 10.24 6.20
N GLY A 21 8.21 11.21 6.71
CA GLY A 21 7.71 12.56 6.94
C GLY A 21 6.93 12.71 8.23
N LEU A 22 6.97 11.70 9.09
CA LEU A 22 6.31 11.73 10.39
C LEU A 22 7.32 12.13 11.46
N GLU A 23 6.81 12.60 12.61
CA GLU A 23 7.67 12.95 13.73
C GLU A 23 8.17 11.72 14.46
N GLY A 24 9.44 11.75 14.85
CA GLY A 24 10.04 10.72 15.68
C GLY A 24 11.02 9.85 14.96
N ASN A 25 11.86 9.17 15.75
CA ASN A 25 12.88 8.26 15.22
C ASN A 25 12.52 6.80 15.46
N GLU A 26 11.34 6.55 15.99
CA GLU A 26 10.87 5.19 16.23
C GLU A 26 10.60 4.50 14.92
N PHE A 27 10.76 3.19 14.91
CA PHE A 27 10.40 2.38 13.77
C PHE A 27 8.90 2.10 13.79
N VAL A 28 8.32 2.09 12.62
CA VAL A 28 6.92 1.70 12.44
C VAL A 28 6.87 0.70 11.30
N ASP A 29 6.03 -0.30 11.45
CA ASP A 29 5.80 -1.25 10.38
C ASP A 29 4.86 -0.63 9.38
N ILE A 30 5.17 -0.82 8.12
CA ILE A 30 4.35 -0.34 7.02
C ILE A 30 4.15 -1.46 6.01
N ILE A 31 3.13 -1.31 5.20
CA ILE A 31 2.95 -2.17 4.04
C ILE A 31 2.74 -1.29 2.82
N ASP A 32 3.57 -1.48 1.80
CA ASP A 32 3.37 -0.84 0.50
C ASP A 32 2.48 -1.76 -0.33
N VAL A 33 1.39 -1.22 -0.84
CA VAL A 33 0.48 -1.99 -1.68
C VAL A 33 0.31 -1.32 -3.03
N LYS A 34 0.17 -2.14 -4.06
CA LYS A 34 -0.07 -1.64 -5.40
C LYS A 34 -1.45 -1.01 -5.48
N CYS A 35 -1.55 0.10 -6.17
CA CYS A 35 -2.77 0.87 -6.22
C CYS A 35 -2.98 1.46 -7.61
N ASP A 36 -4.25 1.60 -8.00
CA ASP A 36 -4.61 2.25 -9.24
C ASP A 36 -4.22 3.73 -9.18
N PRO A 37 -3.49 4.25 -10.19
CA PRO A 37 -3.08 5.65 -10.20
C PRO A 37 -4.23 6.64 -10.04
N GLU A 38 -5.40 6.30 -10.54
CA GLU A 38 -6.56 7.17 -10.44
C GLU A 38 -7.05 7.33 -9.00
N MET A 39 -6.74 6.37 -8.14
CA MET A 39 -7.17 6.37 -6.73
C MET A 39 -6.09 6.85 -5.78
N THR A 40 -4.83 6.79 -6.19
CA THR A 40 -3.70 7.03 -5.30
C THR A 40 -3.77 8.41 -4.66
N SER A 41 -4.04 9.45 -5.46
CA SER A 41 -4.05 10.82 -4.94
C SER A 41 -5.16 11.06 -3.92
N MET A 42 -6.25 10.33 -4.01
CA MET A 42 -7.33 10.42 -3.02
C MET A 42 -7.00 9.65 -1.77
N ILE A 43 -6.46 8.46 -1.93
CA ILE A 43 -6.20 7.55 -0.81
C ILE A 43 -5.15 8.13 0.13
N ILE A 44 -4.08 8.74 -0.41
CA ILE A 44 -3.00 9.27 0.43
C ILE A 44 -3.43 10.48 1.28
N GLN A 45 -4.60 11.03 1.05
CA GLN A 45 -5.15 12.07 1.90
C GLN A 45 -5.86 11.51 3.13
N THR A 46 -6.07 10.21 3.16
CA THR A 46 -6.73 9.54 4.27
C THR A 46 -5.72 9.26 5.37
N PHE A 47 -6.14 9.45 6.63
CA PHE A 47 -5.27 9.22 7.77
C PHE A 47 -4.74 7.78 7.77
N GLY A 48 -3.43 7.66 7.96
CA GLY A 48 -2.76 6.35 7.97
C GLY A 48 -2.25 5.90 6.61
N PHE A 49 -2.51 6.67 5.55
CA PHE A 49 -2.05 6.36 4.19
C PHE A 49 -1.05 7.40 3.74
N LEU A 50 -0.01 6.96 3.05
CA LEU A 50 1.08 7.81 2.57
C LEU A 50 1.43 7.45 1.13
N PRO A 51 2.14 8.33 0.42
CA PRO A 51 2.71 7.96 -0.89
C PRO A 51 3.64 6.76 -0.74
N GLY A 52 3.70 5.92 -1.75
CA GLY A 52 4.50 4.69 -1.70
C GLY A 52 5.96 4.93 -1.38
N TYR A 53 6.42 4.41 -0.25
CA TYR A 53 7.78 4.58 0.22
C TYR A 53 8.72 3.71 -0.62
N HIS A 54 9.72 4.34 -1.24
CA HIS A 54 10.67 3.68 -2.14
C HIS A 54 10.03 3.01 -3.35
N MET A 55 8.78 3.36 -3.65
CA MET A 55 8.07 2.79 -4.78
C MET A 55 7.59 3.91 -5.70
N ASN A 56 7.14 3.55 -6.89
CA ASN A 56 6.51 4.49 -7.78
C ASN A 56 5.24 5.03 -7.12
N LYS A 57 5.20 6.33 -6.87
CA LYS A 57 4.14 6.94 -6.08
C LYS A 57 2.80 7.05 -6.80
N GLN A 58 2.79 6.79 -8.09
CA GLN A 58 1.55 6.75 -8.86
C GLN A 58 0.87 5.39 -8.76
N HIS A 59 1.64 4.34 -8.51
CA HIS A 59 1.17 2.96 -8.53
C HIS A 59 1.22 2.26 -7.18
N TRP A 60 1.71 2.93 -6.15
CA TRP A 60 1.89 2.33 -4.82
C TRP A 60 1.47 3.31 -3.74
N ILE A 61 0.89 2.77 -2.67
CA ILE A 61 0.59 3.53 -1.46
C ILE A 61 1.22 2.81 -0.28
N THR A 62 1.49 3.57 0.77
CA THR A 62 2.02 3.05 2.02
C THR A 62 0.93 3.13 3.08
N ILE A 63 0.69 2.02 3.76
CA ILE A 63 -0.30 1.94 4.85
C ILE A 63 0.47 1.74 6.15
N LEU A 64 0.20 2.60 7.14
CA LEU A 64 0.80 2.47 8.46
C LEU A 64 0.16 1.30 9.19
N LEU A 65 0.99 0.43 9.76
CA LEU A 65 0.53 -0.73 10.52
C LEU A 65 0.62 -0.48 12.03
N ASP A 66 0.40 0.76 12.45
CA ASP A 66 0.49 1.17 13.84
C ASP A 66 -0.89 1.31 14.51
N GLY A 67 -1.93 0.83 13.84
CA GLY A 67 -3.29 0.97 14.33
C GLY A 67 -4.05 2.14 13.73
N SER A 68 -3.36 3.00 12.94
CA SER A 68 -4.01 4.13 12.27
C SER A 68 -5.09 3.68 11.29
N VAL A 69 -4.88 2.52 10.68
CA VAL A 69 -5.81 1.91 9.74
C VAL A 69 -6.23 0.56 10.30
N SER A 70 -7.50 0.25 10.25
CA SER A 70 -8.01 -1.01 10.78
C SER A 70 -7.44 -2.19 9.98
N GLU A 71 -7.31 -3.32 10.65
CA GLU A 71 -6.86 -4.55 10.01
C GLU A 71 -7.77 -4.93 8.84
N ALA A 72 -9.08 -4.81 9.03
CA ALA A 72 -10.05 -5.13 8.00
C ALA A 72 -9.84 -4.26 6.75
N LYS A 73 -9.59 -2.96 6.96
CA LYS A 73 -9.37 -2.05 5.84
C LYS A 73 -8.05 -2.35 5.13
N THR A 74 -7.01 -2.69 5.89
CA THR A 74 -5.72 -3.09 5.31
C THR A 74 -5.89 -4.33 4.44
N LEU A 75 -6.66 -5.31 4.92
CA LEU A 75 -6.92 -6.52 4.16
C LEU A 75 -7.71 -6.23 2.89
N ASP A 76 -8.66 -5.30 2.96
CA ASP A 76 -9.42 -4.88 1.78
C ASP A 76 -8.50 -4.31 0.71
N PHE A 77 -7.52 -3.51 1.11
CA PHE A 77 -6.55 -2.94 0.17
C PHE A 77 -5.64 -4.02 -0.41
N LEU A 78 -5.27 -5.01 0.39
CA LEU A 78 -4.49 -6.14 -0.10
C LEU A 78 -5.25 -6.92 -1.15
N ASP A 79 -6.52 -7.19 -0.90
CA ASP A 79 -7.39 -7.89 -1.85
C ASP A 79 -7.54 -7.10 -3.14
N MET A 80 -7.74 -5.80 -3.03
CA MET A 80 -7.85 -4.92 -4.17
C MET A 80 -6.56 -4.93 -4.99
N SER A 81 -5.40 -4.87 -4.33
CA SER A 81 -4.11 -4.93 -4.99
C SER A 81 -3.89 -6.25 -5.71
N TYR A 82 -4.26 -7.34 -5.07
CA TYR A 82 -4.14 -8.65 -5.68
C TYR A 82 -4.98 -8.74 -6.95
N ASP A 83 -6.22 -8.28 -6.87
CA ASP A 83 -7.13 -8.29 -8.01
C ASP A 83 -6.64 -7.39 -9.13
N MET A 84 -5.98 -6.29 -8.81
CA MET A 84 -5.46 -5.38 -9.80
C MET A 84 -4.28 -5.98 -10.56
N ILE A 85 -3.42 -6.74 -9.88
CA ILE A 85 -2.33 -7.47 -10.54
C ILE A 85 -2.89 -8.56 -11.43
N ASP A 86 -3.99 -9.16 -11.03
CA ASP A 86 -4.72 -10.16 -11.78
C ASP A 86 -5.77 -9.49 -12.70
N GLY A 87 -5.49 -8.25 -13.09
CA GLY A 87 -6.46 -7.38 -13.74
C GLY A 87 -6.97 -7.86 -15.08
N ASN A 88 -6.24 -8.74 -15.74
CA ASN A 88 -6.70 -9.31 -16.99
C ASN A 88 -8.00 -10.09 -16.81
N ARG A 89 -8.22 -10.58 -15.61
CA ARG A 89 -9.44 -11.29 -15.29
C ARG A 89 -10.66 -10.41 -15.50
N GLY A 90 -10.59 -9.16 -15.00
CA GLY A 90 -11.68 -8.22 -15.18
C GLY A 90 -11.87 -7.81 -16.63
N LYS A 91 -10.79 -7.76 -17.39
CA LYS A 91 -10.84 -7.37 -18.78
C LYS A 91 -11.38 -8.48 -19.69
N GLU A 92 -11.28 -9.69 -19.25
CA GLU A 92 -11.77 -10.85 -19.99
C GLU A 92 -13.28 -10.99 -19.92
N GLU A 93 -13.89 -10.28 -19.03
CA GLU A 93 -15.32 -10.32 -18.83
C GLU A 93 -16.11 -9.41 -19.83
#